data_ca95bc657c0d654ba0259d977c5d469f
#
_entry.id   ca95bc657c0d654ba0259d977c5d469f
#
_cell.length_a   1.000
_cell.length_b   1.000
_cell.length_c   1.000
_cell.angle_alpha   90.00
_cell.angle_beta   90.00
_cell.angle_gamma   90.00
#
_symmetry.space_group_name_H-M   'P 1'
#
loop_
_entity.id
_entity.type
_entity.pdbx_description
1 polymer ?
#
loop_
_entity_poly.entity_id
_entity_poly.type
_entity_poly.pdbx_seq_one_letter_code
_entity_poly.pdbx_strand_id
1 'polypeptide(L)'
;FETQAENKKKDKTGNVKLSAQDVHVYYGELEAIKGIDLNIYENEVIAFIGPSGCGKSTFLRTLNRMNDTIDSCRVTGKVMLDNQDIYDPNLDVVLLRAQVGMVFQKPNPFPKSIYENVAYGLRLQGVKDKRILDEVVETSLKGAALWNEVKDRLHDNAFGLSGGQQQ
;
A
#
# COMPACT_ATOMS: atom_id res chain seq x y z
N PHE A 1 22.38 14.88 -6.79
CA PHE A 1 21.70 15.52 -5.65
C PHE A 1 22.02 14.68 -4.42
N GLU A 2 22.86 15.23 -3.55
CA GLU A 2 23.16 14.64 -2.24
C GLU A 2 21.90 14.71 -1.40
N THR A 3 21.43 13.56 -0.99
CA THR A 3 20.36 13.44 0.02
C THR A 3 21.00 13.72 1.37
N GLN A 4 20.98 14.98 1.82
CA GLN A 4 21.27 15.29 3.22
C GLN A 4 20.06 14.82 4.05
N ALA A 5 20.02 13.54 4.35
CA ALA A 5 19.26 13.03 5.48
C ALA A 5 20.10 13.29 6.73
N GLU A 6 19.92 14.45 7.37
CA GLU A 6 20.34 14.61 8.77
C GLU A 6 19.52 13.64 9.62
N ASN A 7 20.02 12.42 9.71
CA ASN A 7 19.51 11.40 10.61
C ASN A 7 19.92 11.80 12.03
N LYS A 8 19.12 12.64 12.71
CA LYS A 8 19.13 12.62 14.18
C LYS A 8 18.70 11.21 14.58
N LYS A 9 19.68 10.35 14.84
CA LYS A 9 19.49 9.07 15.52
C LYS A 9 18.86 9.35 16.89
N LYS A 10 17.55 9.47 16.95
CA LYS A 10 16.81 9.04 18.13
C LYS A 10 16.95 7.53 18.12
N ASP A 11 17.46 6.94 19.19
CA ASP A 11 17.39 5.51 19.42
C ASP A 11 15.91 5.13 19.35
N LYS A 12 15.46 4.67 18.16
CA LYS A 12 14.09 4.21 17.96
C LYS A 12 14.04 2.82 18.58
N THR A 13 13.50 2.75 19.79
CA THR A 13 13.20 1.51 20.49
C THR A 13 11.92 0.91 19.93
N GLY A 14 12.01 0.14 18.86
CA GLY A 14 10.88 -0.53 18.23
C GLY A 14 11.35 -1.63 17.30
N ASN A 15 10.48 -2.62 17.04
CA ASN A 15 10.76 -3.65 16.06
C ASN A 15 10.70 -3.03 14.65
N VAL A 16 11.67 -3.37 13.80
CA VAL A 16 11.64 -3.01 12.38
C VAL A 16 10.56 -3.84 11.70
N LYS A 17 9.54 -3.17 11.20
CA LYS A 17 8.43 -3.80 10.47
C LYS A 17 8.78 -4.06 9.01
N LEU A 18 9.39 -3.06 8.37
CA LEU A 18 9.84 -3.14 6.99
C LEU A 18 11.22 -2.51 6.86
N SER A 19 12.12 -3.14 6.11
CA SER A 19 13.41 -2.54 5.78
C SER A 19 13.71 -2.63 4.29
N ALA A 20 14.36 -1.60 3.77
CA ALA A 20 14.98 -1.56 2.46
C ALA A 20 16.50 -1.49 2.65
N GLN A 21 17.26 -2.27 1.89
CA GLN A 21 18.72 -2.32 1.94
C GLN A 21 19.26 -2.27 0.52
N ASP A 22 19.99 -1.20 0.21
CA ASP A 22 20.59 -0.94 -1.10
C ASP A 22 19.60 -1.17 -2.26
N VAL A 23 18.40 -0.59 -2.12
CA VAL A 23 17.32 -0.81 -3.07
C VAL A 23 17.48 0.09 -4.28
N HIS A 24 17.61 -0.53 -5.46
CA HIS A 24 17.62 0.15 -6.76
C HIS A 24 16.40 -0.26 -7.58
N VAL A 25 15.87 0.64 -8.37
CA VAL A 25 14.75 0.35 -9.29
C VAL A 25 15.07 0.90 -10.67
N TYR A 26 14.91 0.06 -11.67
CA TYR A 26 15.18 0.36 -13.06
C TYR A 26 13.90 0.23 -13.90
N TYR A 27 13.72 1.14 -14.87
CA TYR A 27 12.75 1.03 -15.94
C TYR A 27 13.52 0.93 -17.27
N GLY A 28 13.68 -0.29 -17.80
CA GLY A 28 14.64 -0.55 -18.86
C GLY A 28 16.05 -0.15 -18.43
N GLU A 29 16.68 0.76 -19.16
CA GLU A 29 18.03 1.29 -18.86
C GLU A 29 18.03 2.45 -17.86
N LEU A 30 16.86 3.01 -17.54
CA LEU A 30 16.77 4.15 -16.62
C LEU A 30 16.77 3.69 -15.17
N GLU A 31 17.77 4.06 -14.40
CA GLU A 31 17.80 3.89 -12.96
C GLU A 31 16.99 5.00 -12.27
N ALA A 32 15.78 4.64 -11.82
CA ALA A 32 14.85 5.57 -11.18
C ALA A 32 15.07 5.71 -9.66
N ILE A 33 15.61 4.68 -9.02
CA ILE A 33 15.99 4.67 -7.60
C ILE A 33 17.43 4.17 -7.50
N LYS A 34 18.25 4.87 -6.72
CA LYS A 34 19.72 4.72 -6.69
C LYS A 34 20.20 4.40 -5.28
N GLY A 35 19.95 3.18 -4.82
CA GLY A 35 20.42 2.70 -3.52
C GLY A 35 19.73 3.38 -2.35
N ILE A 36 18.55 2.88 -1.94
CA ILE A 36 17.83 3.36 -0.75
C ILE A 36 18.03 2.39 0.39
N ASP A 37 18.47 2.93 1.53
CA ASP A 37 18.49 2.27 2.82
C ASP A 37 17.48 2.94 3.75
N LEU A 38 16.49 2.16 4.24
CA LEU A 38 15.44 2.68 5.10
C LEU A 38 14.92 1.59 6.03
N ASN A 39 14.72 1.94 7.29
CA ASN A 39 13.97 1.13 8.24
C ASN A 39 12.68 1.82 8.61
N ILE A 40 11.57 1.09 8.55
CA ILE A 40 10.24 1.49 8.98
C ILE A 40 9.89 0.66 10.20
N TYR A 41 9.61 1.32 11.31
CA TYR A 41 9.27 0.66 12.56
C TYR A 41 7.77 0.46 12.69
N GLU A 42 7.38 -0.46 13.58
CA GLU A 42 5.96 -0.68 13.89
C GLU A 42 5.31 0.61 14.38
N ASN A 43 4.06 0.84 13.95
CA ASN A 43 3.26 2.01 14.30
C ASN A 43 3.90 3.37 13.95
N GLU A 44 4.82 3.39 12.99
CA GLU A 44 5.47 4.60 12.51
C GLU A 44 4.75 5.16 11.27
N VAL A 45 4.66 6.49 11.18
CA VAL A 45 4.24 7.20 9.97
C VAL A 45 5.45 7.88 9.36
N ILE A 46 5.79 7.52 8.12
CA ILE A 46 6.89 8.12 7.35
C ILE A 46 6.32 8.90 6.17
N ALA A 47 6.76 10.15 6.00
CA ALA A 47 6.43 10.97 4.85
C ALA A 47 7.62 11.11 3.90
N PHE A 48 7.43 10.76 2.61
CA PHE A 48 8.40 11.02 1.56
C PHE A 48 8.11 12.36 0.90
N ILE A 49 9.03 13.31 1.03
CA ILE A 49 8.92 14.67 0.50
C ILE A 49 9.97 14.87 -0.60
N GLY A 50 9.58 15.51 -1.69
CA GLY A 50 10.48 15.80 -2.81
C GLY A 50 9.71 16.21 -4.06
N PRO A 51 10.40 16.72 -5.09
CA PRO A 51 9.79 17.18 -6.33
C PRO A 51 9.08 16.04 -7.09
N SER A 52 8.22 16.41 -8.04
CA SER A 52 7.61 15.45 -8.95
C SER A 52 8.69 14.69 -9.74
N GLY A 53 8.52 13.38 -9.92
CA GLY A 53 9.46 12.54 -10.66
C GLY A 53 10.69 12.06 -9.89
N CYS A 54 10.90 12.45 -8.62
CA CYS A 54 12.08 12.00 -7.85
C CYS A 54 11.99 10.55 -7.32
N GLY A 55 11.01 9.76 -7.73
CA GLY A 55 10.94 8.33 -7.41
C GLY A 55 10.08 7.95 -6.20
N LYS A 56 9.42 8.88 -5.49
CA LYS A 56 8.60 8.56 -4.30
C LYS A 56 7.59 7.44 -4.54
N SER A 57 6.79 7.58 -5.59
CA SER A 57 5.77 6.57 -5.94
C SER A 57 6.40 5.27 -6.43
N THR A 58 7.56 5.32 -7.09
CA THR A 58 8.33 4.15 -7.50
C THR A 58 8.78 3.37 -6.26
N PHE A 59 9.34 4.05 -5.26
CA PHE A 59 9.75 3.41 -4.02
C PHE A 59 8.56 2.83 -3.25
N LEU A 60 7.46 3.58 -3.09
CA LEU A 60 6.25 3.06 -2.44
C LEU A 60 5.73 1.77 -3.11
N ARG A 61 5.71 1.72 -4.46
CA ARG A 61 5.32 0.52 -5.20
C ARG A 61 6.29 -0.65 -5.05
N THR A 62 7.53 -0.38 -4.69
CA THR A 62 8.53 -1.42 -4.40
C THR A 62 8.18 -2.19 -3.13
N LEU A 63 7.61 -1.51 -2.13
CA LEU A 63 7.32 -2.09 -0.81
C LEU A 63 6.20 -3.15 -0.81
N ASN A 64 5.39 -3.23 -1.87
CA ASN A 64 4.35 -4.25 -2.06
C ASN A 64 4.39 -4.93 -3.43
N ARG A 65 5.53 -4.83 -4.11
CA ARG A 65 5.76 -5.44 -5.43
C ARG A 65 4.80 -4.97 -6.54
N MET A 66 4.19 -3.78 -6.39
CA MET A 66 3.34 -3.21 -7.46
C MET A 66 4.13 -2.83 -8.71
N ASN A 67 5.45 -2.70 -8.62
CA ASN A 67 6.31 -2.50 -9.78
C ASN A 67 6.38 -3.73 -10.71
N ASP A 68 6.08 -4.93 -10.22
CA ASP A 68 6.03 -6.18 -11.02
C ASP A 68 4.96 -6.15 -12.13
N THR A 69 4.03 -5.19 -12.06
CA THR A 69 3.02 -4.99 -13.12
C THR A 69 3.57 -4.22 -14.33
N ILE A 70 4.83 -3.81 -14.28
CA ILE A 70 5.51 -3.06 -15.36
C ILE A 70 6.63 -3.95 -15.91
N ASP A 71 6.46 -4.49 -17.10
CA ASP A 71 7.36 -5.47 -17.72
C ASP A 71 8.84 -5.01 -17.75
N SER A 72 9.07 -3.72 -17.96
CA SER A 72 10.43 -3.15 -17.99
C SER A 72 11.01 -2.84 -16.61
N CYS A 73 10.25 -3.07 -15.52
CA CYS A 73 10.72 -2.75 -14.18
C CYS A 73 11.56 -3.88 -13.58
N ARG A 74 12.72 -3.52 -13.05
CA ARG A 74 13.60 -4.42 -12.31
C ARG A 74 13.98 -3.77 -10.99
N VAL A 75 13.85 -4.54 -9.91
CA VAL A 75 14.24 -4.14 -8.57
C VAL A 75 15.44 -4.98 -8.13
N THR A 76 16.42 -4.36 -7.50
CA THR A 76 17.58 -5.02 -6.87
C THR A 76 17.76 -4.50 -5.45
N GLY A 77 18.65 -5.13 -4.68
CA GLY A 77 18.76 -4.91 -3.24
C GLY A 77 17.81 -5.82 -2.47
N LYS A 78 17.53 -5.51 -1.22
CA LYS A 78 16.64 -6.30 -0.36
C LYS A 78 15.53 -5.44 0.22
N VAL A 79 14.32 -5.98 0.22
CA VAL A 79 13.18 -5.40 0.95
C VAL A 79 12.61 -6.48 1.85
N MET A 80 12.67 -6.25 3.16
CA MET A 80 12.23 -7.20 4.16
C MET A 80 10.93 -6.73 4.81
N LEU A 81 9.95 -7.60 4.96
CA LEU A 81 8.76 -7.41 5.78
C LEU A 81 8.75 -8.50 6.85
N ASP A 82 8.71 -8.14 8.13
CA ASP A 82 8.77 -9.07 9.25
C ASP A 82 9.92 -10.11 9.11
N ASN A 83 11.10 -9.66 8.68
CA ASN A 83 12.29 -10.48 8.39
C ASN A 83 12.16 -11.45 7.21
N GLN A 84 11.11 -11.36 6.40
CA GLN A 84 10.97 -12.11 5.16
C GLN A 84 11.29 -11.23 3.96
N ASP A 85 12.14 -11.72 3.04
CA ASP A 85 12.41 -11.00 1.78
C ASP A 85 11.17 -11.03 0.89
N ILE A 86 10.61 -9.85 0.60
CA ILE A 86 9.41 -9.75 -0.23
C ILE A 86 9.68 -10.05 -1.71
N TYR A 87 10.95 -10.10 -2.13
CA TYR A 87 11.36 -10.47 -3.50
C TYR A 87 11.80 -11.93 -3.62
N ASP A 88 11.64 -12.76 -2.55
CA ASP A 88 11.84 -14.21 -2.65
C ASP A 88 10.95 -14.78 -3.77
N PRO A 89 11.53 -15.58 -4.72
CA PRO A 89 10.75 -16.18 -5.81
C PRO A 89 9.60 -17.10 -5.35
N ASN A 90 9.69 -17.65 -4.15
CA ASN A 90 8.67 -18.52 -3.58
C ASN A 90 7.58 -17.77 -2.80
N LEU A 91 7.70 -16.44 -2.66
CA LEU A 91 6.72 -15.65 -1.93
C LEU A 91 5.42 -15.51 -2.73
N ASP A 92 4.30 -15.76 -2.07
CA ASP A 92 2.98 -15.45 -2.64
C ASP A 92 2.73 -13.94 -2.61
N VAL A 93 2.79 -13.31 -3.79
CA VAL A 93 2.61 -11.86 -3.96
C VAL A 93 1.19 -11.41 -3.62
N VAL A 94 0.18 -12.28 -3.75
CA VAL A 94 -1.21 -11.96 -3.39
C VAL A 94 -1.33 -11.83 -1.89
N LEU A 95 -0.73 -12.74 -1.13
CA LEU A 95 -0.67 -12.67 0.33
C LEU A 95 0.13 -11.46 0.81
N LEU A 96 1.25 -11.13 0.16
CA LEU A 96 2.01 -9.92 0.45
C LEU A 96 1.14 -8.67 0.30
N ARG A 97 0.41 -8.53 -0.81
CA ARG A 97 -0.45 -7.37 -1.08
C ARG A 97 -1.67 -7.29 -0.17
N ALA A 98 -2.10 -8.41 0.42
CA ALA A 98 -3.10 -8.42 1.49
C ALA A 98 -2.55 -7.83 2.80
N GLN A 99 -1.25 -7.97 3.06
CA GLN A 99 -0.58 -7.42 4.26
C GLN A 99 -0.12 -5.97 4.07
N VAL A 100 0.31 -5.61 2.85
CA VAL A 100 0.83 -4.27 2.51
C VAL A 100 -0.12 -3.61 1.51
N GLY A 101 -1.18 -3.01 2.03
CA GLY A 101 -2.16 -2.28 1.22
C GLY A 101 -1.57 -1.02 0.58
N MET A 102 -2.20 -0.56 -0.48
CA MET A 102 -1.81 0.68 -1.16
C MET A 102 -3.04 1.52 -1.48
N VAL A 103 -2.99 2.80 -1.10
CA VAL A 103 -3.98 3.81 -1.48
C VAL A 103 -3.41 4.61 -2.65
N PHE A 104 -4.12 4.62 -3.78
CA PHE A 104 -3.67 5.32 -4.98
C PHE A 104 -4.13 6.78 -4.97
N GLN A 105 -3.38 7.66 -5.64
CA GLN A 105 -3.74 9.08 -5.76
C GLN A 105 -5.07 9.29 -6.49
N LYS A 106 -5.38 8.46 -7.48
CA LYS A 106 -6.69 8.45 -8.14
C LYS A 106 -7.50 7.28 -7.60
N PRO A 107 -8.70 7.54 -7.06
CA PRO A 107 -9.59 6.46 -6.65
C PRO A 107 -9.98 5.61 -7.86
N ASN A 108 -10.14 4.33 -7.64
CA ASN A 108 -10.54 3.38 -8.69
C ASN A 108 -11.51 2.34 -8.12
N PRO A 109 -12.70 2.75 -7.68
CA PRO A 109 -13.69 1.80 -7.20
C PRO A 109 -14.17 0.91 -8.35
N PHE A 110 -14.57 -0.31 -8.00
CA PHE A 110 -15.26 -1.18 -8.95
C PHE A 110 -16.66 -0.61 -9.26
N PRO A 111 -17.23 -0.88 -10.46
CA PRO A 111 -18.58 -0.48 -10.84
C PRO A 111 -19.65 -1.31 -10.09
N LYS A 112 -19.62 -1.22 -8.78
CA LYS A 112 -20.41 -1.95 -7.80
C LYS A 112 -20.93 -0.98 -6.74
N SER A 113 -21.76 -1.48 -5.83
CA SER A 113 -22.19 -0.69 -4.68
C SER A 113 -21.03 -0.37 -3.73
N ILE A 114 -21.23 0.60 -2.84
CA ILE A 114 -20.30 0.94 -1.76
C ILE A 114 -20.01 -0.31 -0.93
N TYR A 115 -21.06 -1.02 -0.51
CA TYR A 115 -20.96 -2.28 0.24
C TYR A 115 -20.06 -3.31 -0.47
N GLU A 116 -20.34 -3.57 -1.75
CA GLU A 116 -19.60 -4.57 -2.52
C GLU A 116 -18.13 -4.17 -2.78
N ASN A 117 -17.81 -2.89 -2.85
CA ASN A 117 -16.43 -2.43 -2.93
C ASN A 117 -15.67 -2.72 -1.64
N VAL A 118 -16.26 -2.42 -0.47
CA VAL A 118 -15.62 -2.68 0.83
C VAL A 118 -15.51 -4.18 1.13
N ALA A 119 -16.57 -4.95 0.82
CA ALA A 119 -16.61 -6.39 1.05
C ALA A 119 -15.77 -7.18 0.03
N TYR A 120 -15.26 -6.56 -1.03
CA TYR A 120 -14.68 -7.24 -2.18
C TYR A 120 -13.52 -8.16 -1.82
N GLY A 121 -12.58 -7.70 -0.99
CA GLY A 121 -11.43 -8.51 -0.57
C GLY A 121 -11.84 -9.79 0.17
N LEU A 122 -12.81 -9.70 1.10
CA LEU A 122 -13.33 -10.86 1.82
C LEU A 122 -14.08 -11.84 0.91
N ARG A 123 -14.83 -11.32 -0.06
CA ARG A 123 -15.50 -12.17 -1.04
C ARG A 123 -14.51 -12.94 -1.92
N LEU A 124 -13.38 -12.33 -2.30
CA LEU A 124 -12.30 -13.02 -3.01
C LEU A 124 -11.68 -14.14 -2.16
N GLN A 125 -11.60 -13.95 -0.85
CA GLN A 125 -11.15 -14.97 0.10
C GLN A 125 -12.20 -16.06 0.36
N GLY A 126 -13.38 -15.98 -0.27
CA GLY A 126 -14.45 -16.97 -0.15
C GLY A 126 -15.39 -16.75 1.02
N VAL A 127 -15.32 -15.65 1.75
CA VAL A 127 -16.24 -15.32 2.84
C VAL A 127 -17.63 -15.06 2.28
N LYS A 128 -18.61 -15.86 2.69
CA LYS A 128 -20.02 -15.78 2.25
C LYS A 128 -20.99 -15.42 3.39
N ASP A 129 -20.54 -15.55 4.64
CA ASP A 129 -21.40 -15.24 5.81
C ASP A 129 -21.70 -13.74 5.82
N LYS A 130 -22.99 -13.42 5.64
CA LYS A 130 -23.48 -12.05 5.57
C LYS A 130 -23.17 -11.26 6.85
N ARG A 131 -23.22 -11.91 8.03
CA ARG A 131 -22.97 -11.24 9.31
C ARG A 131 -21.52 -10.77 9.40
N ILE A 132 -20.55 -11.61 8.97
CA ILE A 132 -19.13 -11.26 8.93
C ILE A 132 -18.91 -10.09 7.94
N LEU A 133 -19.53 -10.17 6.77
CA LEU A 133 -19.39 -9.10 5.77
C LEU A 133 -19.98 -7.78 6.26
N ASP A 134 -21.16 -7.79 6.88
CA ASP A 134 -21.82 -6.60 7.43
C ASP A 134 -20.95 -5.96 8.53
N GLU A 135 -20.42 -6.77 9.46
CA GLU A 135 -19.56 -6.30 10.54
C GLU A 135 -18.27 -5.67 10.01
N VAL A 136 -17.62 -6.31 9.04
CA VAL A 136 -16.36 -5.79 8.47
C VAL A 136 -16.64 -4.53 7.65
N VAL A 137 -17.71 -4.47 6.86
CA VAL A 137 -18.08 -3.27 6.12
C VAL A 137 -18.34 -2.10 7.05
N GLU A 138 -19.14 -2.30 8.11
CA GLU A 138 -19.40 -1.25 9.09
C GLU A 138 -18.13 -0.79 9.80
N THR A 139 -17.31 -1.72 10.28
CA THR A 139 -16.06 -1.41 10.99
C THR A 139 -15.07 -0.66 10.09
N SER A 140 -14.92 -1.11 8.84
CA SER A 140 -14.02 -0.47 7.87
C SER A 140 -14.46 0.96 7.54
N LEU A 141 -15.76 1.17 7.30
CA LEU A 141 -16.31 2.50 7.02
C LEU A 141 -16.26 3.42 8.25
N LYS A 142 -16.39 2.88 9.46
CA LYS A 142 -16.15 3.63 10.70
C LYS A 142 -14.70 4.03 10.85
N GLY A 143 -13.78 3.10 10.58
CA GLY A 143 -12.34 3.36 10.61
C GLY A 143 -11.90 4.42 9.60
N ALA A 144 -12.55 4.46 8.44
CA ALA A 144 -12.35 5.49 7.40
C ALA A 144 -13.11 6.81 7.69
N ALA A 145 -13.83 6.93 8.82
CA ALA A 145 -14.70 8.06 9.15
C ALA A 145 -15.83 8.34 8.14
N LEU A 146 -16.20 7.35 7.31
CA LEU A 146 -17.23 7.48 6.27
C LEU A 146 -18.61 6.95 6.68
N TRP A 147 -18.70 6.15 7.74
CA TRP A 147 -19.94 5.45 8.11
C TRP A 147 -21.18 6.36 8.14
N ASN A 148 -21.08 7.50 8.81
CA ASN A 148 -22.21 8.41 8.97
C ASN A 148 -22.67 9.04 7.65
N GLU A 149 -21.81 9.09 6.64
CA GLU A 149 -22.13 9.68 5.33
C GLU A 149 -22.75 8.67 4.37
N VAL A 150 -22.48 7.36 4.57
CA VAL A 150 -22.84 6.33 3.59
C VAL A 150 -23.73 5.22 4.13
N LYS A 151 -23.98 5.10 5.43
CA LYS A 151 -24.71 3.99 6.07
C LYS A 151 -26.12 3.78 5.48
N ASP A 152 -26.80 4.83 5.06
CA ASP A 152 -28.16 4.78 4.52
C ASP A 152 -28.17 4.58 2.99
N ARG A 153 -27.01 4.48 2.34
CA ARG A 153 -26.84 4.35 0.91
C ARG A 153 -25.76 3.33 0.50
N LEU A 154 -25.51 2.33 1.33
CA LEU A 154 -24.49 1.29 1.10
C LEU A 154 -24.67 0.51 -0.20
N HIS A 155 -25.90 0.45 -0.70
CA HIS A 155 -26.24 -0.24 -1.94
C HIS A 155 -26.20 0.66 -3.18
N ASP A 156 -25.94 1.97 -3.01
CA ASP A 156 -25.75 2.89 -4.13
C ASP A 156 -24.43 2.60 -4.85
N ASN A 157 -24.35 3.00 -6.11
CA ASN A 157 -23.12 2.85 -6.89
C ASN A 157 -22.00 3.72 -6.30
N ALA A 158 -20.82 3.11 -6.08
CA ALA A 158 -19.66 3.78 -5.50
C ALA A 158 -19.15 4.97 -6.33
N PHE A 159 -19.42 5.01 -7.65
CA PHE A 159 -19.09 6.18 -8.47
C PHE A 159 -19.88 7.44 -8.11
N GLY A 160 -20.99 7.32 -7.38
CA GLY A 160 -21.75 8.45 -6.86
C GLY A 160 -21.12 9.15 -5.65
N LEU A 161 -20.03 8.62 -5.13
CA LEU A 161 -19.25 9.23 -4.05
C LEU A 161 -18.31 10.32 -4.58
N SER A 162 -17.98 11.30 -3.73
CA SER A 162 -16.92 12.27 -4.04
C SER A 162 -15.55 11.59 -4.18
N GLY A 163 -14.59 12.23 -4.85
CA GLY A 163 -13.26 11.66 -5.06
C GLY A 163 -12.56 11.27 -3.75
N GLY A 164 -12.67 12.10 -2.70
CA GLY A 164 -12.12 11.78 -1.38
C GLY A 164 -12.83 10.61 -0.68
N GLN A 165 -14.16 10.50 -0.84
CA GLN A 165 -14.92 9.37 -0.31
C GLN A 165 -14.63 8.06 -1.04
N GLN A 166 -14.30 8.12 -2.33
CA GLN A 166 -13.93 6.94 -3.13
C GLN A 166 -12.53 6.43 -2.80
N GLN A 167 -11.62 7.28 -2.31
CA GLN A 167 -10.25 6.95 -1.91
C GLN A 167 -10.21 6.30 -0.53
#